data_18cb6de72b67b46d172499c88fe55af3
#
_entry.id   18cb6de72b67b46d172499c88fe55af3
#
_cell.length_a   1.000
_cell.length_b   1.000
_cell.length_c   1.000
_cell.angle_alpha   90.00
_cell.angle_beta   90.00
_cell.angle_gamma   90.00
#
_symmetry.space_group_name_H-M   'P 1'
#
loop_
_entity.id
_entity.type
_entity.pdbx_description
1 polymer ?
#
loop_
_entity_poly.entity_id
_entity_poly.type
_entity_poly.pdbx_seq_one_letter_code
_entity_poly.pdbx_strand_id
1 'polypeptide(L)'
;MQFQTDHALVVTTAAVAFLKSHPRGGQEVSITGFCLGGAMAIAAICNVPGLHAGVPFYGLPLPKYLHFDKVRAPLLGHFAETDAHVPAEKVQAVVEQARAAGVSFECHFYQGGHGFMRKPDPQSYHAESAQLAWDRTIAFLKRHAAV
;
A
#
# COMPACT_ATOMS: atom_id res chain seq x y z
N MET A 1 1.42 3.48 18.29
CA MET A 1 1.17 2.94 16.93
C MET A 1 -0.13 2.15 16.81
N GLN A 2 -0.47 1.24 17.72
CA GLN A 2 -1.72 0.43 17.64
C GLN A 2 -2.99 1.29 17.64
N PHE A 3 -3.16 2.19 18.60
CA PHE A 3 -4.34 3.05 18.72
C PHE A 3 -4.54 3.94 17.49
N GLN A 4 -3.44 4.41 16.89
CA GLN A 4 -3.50 5.23 15.67
C GLN A 4 -3.96 4.42 14.46
N THR A 5 -3.56 3.13 14.36
CA THR A 5 -3.99 2.26 13.28
C THR A 5 -5.49 1.95 13.38
N ASP A 6 -5.99 1.61 14.55
CA ASP A 6 -7.41 1.31 14.76
C ASP A 6 -8.27 2.52 14.40
N HIS A 7 -7.88 3.72 14.83
CA HIS A 7 -8.56 4.97 14.46
C HIS A 7 -8.50 5.25 12.96
N ALA A 8 -7.31 5.07 12.35
CA ALA A 8 -7.14 5.28 10.91
C ALA A 8 -8.02 4.33 10.08
N LEU A 9 -8.22 3.09 10.49
CA LEU A 9 -9.13 2.15 9.83
C LEU A 9 -10.59 2.61 9.88
N VAL A 10 -11.03 3.16 11.02
CA VAL A 10 -12.37 3.76 11.15
C VAL A 10 -12.55 4.93 10.19
N VAL A 11 -11.58 5.85 10.16
CA VAL A 11 -11.60 7.02 9.26
C VAL A 11 -11.57 6.57 7.80
N THR A 12 -10.73 5.59 7.46
CA THR A 12 -10.64 5.06 6.09
C THR A 12 -11.95 4.40 5.67
N THR A 13 -12.61 3.66 6.55
CA THR A 13 -13.93 3.06 6.27
C THR A 13 -14.96 4.13 5.94
N ALA A 14 -15.01 5.20 6.73
CA ALA A 14 -15.92 6.32 6.47
C ALA A 14 -15.60 7.03 5.14
N ALA A 15 -14.30 7.24 4.84
CA ALA A 15 -13.85 7.86 3.59
C ALA A 15 -14.22 7.02 2.36
N VAL A 16 -14.04 5.70 2.41
CA VAL A 16 -14.44 4.78 1.32
C VAL A 16 -15.95 4.84 1.09
N ALA A 17 -16.74 4.78 2.16
CA ALA A 17 -18.20 4.89 2.06
C ALA A 17 -18.64 6.23 1.46
N PHE A 18 -18.04 7.33 1.91
CA PHE A 18 -18.29 8.66 1.37
C PHE A 18 -17.97 8.75 -0.13
N LEU A 19 -16.79 8.29 -0.55
CA LEU A 19 -16.38 8.34 -1.95
C LEU A 19 -17.31 7.53 -2.86
N LYS A 20 -17.76 6.36 -2.41
CA LYS A 20 -18.70 5.52 -3.16
C LYS A 20 -20.11 6.11 -3.26
N SER A 21 -20.54 6.83 -2.25
CA SER A 21 -21.88 7.48 -2.24
C SER A 21 -21.90 8.85 -2.93
N HIS A 22 -20.73 9.46 -3.15
CA HIS A 22 -20.62 10.78 -3.73
C HIS A 22 -20.96 10.78 -5.22
N PRO A 23 -21.79 11.71 -5.74
CA PRO A 23 -22.23 11.73 -7.16
C PRO A 23 -21.07 11.80 -8.18
N ARG A 24 -19.92 12.36 -7.78
CA ARG A 24 -18.69 12.42 -8.57
C ARG A 24 -17.67 11.35 -8.19
N GLY A 25 -18.00 10.47 -7.25
CA GLY A 25 -17.17 9.33 -6.84
C GLY A 25 -17.41 8.12 -7.74
N GLY A 26 -16.44 7.23 -7.77
CA GLY A 26 -16.54 5.94 -8.45
C GLY A 26 -16.83 4.80 -7.47
N GLN A 27 -17.31 3.67 -8.00
CA GLN A 27 -17.47 2.45 -7.20
C GLN A 27 -16.13 1.83 -6.84
N GLU A 28 -15.07 2.13 -7.59
CA GLU A 28 -13.72 1.60 -7.40
C GLU A 28 -12.85 2.60 -6.66
N VAL A 29 -12.72 2.40 -5.36
CA VAL A 29 -11.86 3.22 -4.49
C VAL A 29 -10.59 2.44 -4.21
N SER A 30 -9.46 2.99 -4.63
CA SER A 30 -8.12 2.44 -4.34
C SER A 30 -7.42 3.26 -3.26
N ILE A 31 -6.48 2.63 -2.56
CA ILE A 31 -5.72 3.29 -1.49
C ILE A 31 -4.23 3.27 -1.80
N THR A 32 -3.57 4.39 -1.58
CA THR A 32 -2.11 4.49 -1.59
C THR A 32 -1.63 5.20 -0.33
N GLY A 33 -0.39 4.93 0.06
CA GLY A 33 0.21 5.60 1.20
C GLY A 33 1.71 5.36 1.28
N PHE A 34 2.39 6.28 1.98
CA PHE A 34 3.84 6.36 2.08
C PHE A 34 4.27 6.23 3.54
N CYS A 35 5.33 5.47 3.82
CA CYS A 35 5.84 5.24 5.17
C CYS A 35 4.74 4.66 6.09
N LEU A 36 4.36 5.36 7.16
CA LEU A 36 3.21 4.99 7.99
C LEU A 36 1.92 4.82 7.14
N GLY A 37 1.73 5.69 6.15
CA GLY A 37 0.62 5.59 5.20
C GLY A 37 0.68 4.32 4.34
N GLY A 38 1.88 3.82 4.00
CA GLY A 38 2.07 2.54 3.32
C GLY A 38 1.63 1.36 4.20
N ALA A 39 2.02 1.39 5.48
CA ALA A 39 1.53 0.42 6.47
C ALA A 39 0.00 0.47 6.60
N MET A 40 -0.58 1.69 6.64
CA MET A 40 -2.03 1.87 6.69
C MET A 40 -2.73 1.37 5.43
N ALA A 41 -2.12 1.52 4.25
CA ALA A 41 -2.69 1.01 3.00
C ALA A 41 -2.84 -0.51 3.02
N ILE A 42 -1.84 -1.25 3.50
CA ILE A 42 -1.93 -2.71 3.67
C ILE A 42 -2.98 -3.07 4.72
N ALA A 43 -2.94 -2.40 5.90
CA ALA A 43 -3.90 -2.65 6.96
C ALA A 43 -5.34 -2.38 6.49
N ALA A 44 -5.55 -1.32 5.71
CA ALA A 44 -6.86 -0.97 5.17
C ALA A 44 -7.36 -2.01 4.16
N ILE A 45 -6.51 -2.47 3.23
CA ILE A 45 -6.87 -3.55 2.29
C ILE A 45 -7.33 -4.81 3.05
N CYS A 46 -6.70 -5.12 4.18
CA CYS A 46 -7.05 -6.30 4.97
C CYS A 46 -8.29 -6.13 5.85
N ASN A 47 -8.68 -4.89 6.19
CA ASN A 47 -9.69 -4.67 7.25
C ASN A 47 -10.84 -3.73 6.85
N VAL A 48 -10.71 -2.98 5.74
CA VAL A 48 -11.73 -2.04 5.27
C VAL A 48 -12.43 -2.62 4.05
N PRO A 49 -13.74 -2.84 4.09
CA PRO A 49 -14.48 -3.38 2.94
C PRO A 49 -14.58 -2.34 1.82
N GLY A 50 -14.63 -2.85 0.60
CA GLY A 50 -14.94 -2.04 -0.56
C GLY A 50 -13.75 -1.31 -1.20
N LEU A 51 -12.53 -1.55 -0.74
CA LEU A 51 -11.32 -1.14 -1.45
C LEU A 51 -11.08 -2.04 -2.65
N HIS A 52 -10.71 -1.42 -3.78
CA HIS A 52 -10.53 -2.08 -5.07
C HIS A 52 -9.07 -2.49 -5.34
N ALA A 53 -8.12 -1.66 -4.95
CA ALA A 53 -6.69 -1.94 -5.06
C ALA A 53 -5.88 -1.17 -4.00
N GLY A 54 -4.68 -1.65 -3.69
CA GLY A 54 -3.78 -1.01 -2.73
C GLY A 54 -2.36 -0.82 -3.26
N VAL A 55 -1.79 0.37 -3.04
CA VAL A 55 -0.40 0.67 -3.43
C VAL A 55 0.40 1.19 -2.23
N PRO A 56 0.95 0.30 -1.39
CA PRO A 56 1.80 0.68 -0.27
C PRO A 56 3.23 1.03 -0.72
N PHE A 57 3.77 2.12 -0.14
CA PHE A 57 5.18 2.50 -0.28
C PHE A 57 5.88 2.38 1.09
N TYR A 58 6.99 1.65 1.14
CA TYR A 58 7.93 1.49 2.27
C TYR A 58 7.29 1.53 3.65
N GLY A 59 6.24 0.73 3.86
CA GLY A 59 5.57 0.58 5.14
C GLY A 59 4.94 -0.80 5.33
N LEU A 60 5.05 -1.36 6.53
CA LEU A 60 4.38 -2.60 6.92
C LEU A 60 3.58 -2.40 8.20
N PRO A 61 2.33 -2.87 8.28
CA PRO A 61 1.55 -2.82 9.50
C PRO A 61 2.00 -3.89 10.50
N LEU A 62 1.51 -3.78 11.73
CA LEU A 62 1.66 -4.86 12.70
C LEU A 62 0.97 -6.14 12.22
N PRO A 63 1.50 -7.33 12.55
CA PRO A 63 0.97 -8.62 12.07
C PRO A 63 -0.52 -8.84 12.36
N LYS A 64 -1.04 -8.29 13.46
CA LYS A 64 -2.46 -8.41 13.84
C LYS A 64 -3.44 -7.75 12.86
N TYR A 65 -2.95 -6.93 11.90
CA TYR A 65 -3.79 -6.31 10.86
C TYR A 65 -3.73 -7.05 9.51
N LEU A 66 -2.94 -8.12 9.41
CA LEU A 66 -2.73 -8.88 8.17
C LEU A 66 -3.77 -10.01 8.03
N HIS A 67 -4.98 -9.67 7.65
CA HIS A 67 -6.10 -10.60 7.42
C HIS A 67 -6.30 -10.87 5.93
N PHE A 68 -5.31 -11.47 5.27
CA PHE A 68 -5.35 -11.71 3.82
C PHE A 68 -6.41 -12.72 3.36
N ASP A 69 -6.90 -13.57 4.24
CA ASP A 69 -7.98 -14.53 3.97
C ASP A 69 -9.27 -13.88 3.44
N LYS A 70 -9.49 -12.61 3.80
CA LYS A 70 -10.67 -11.83 3.40
C LYS A 70 -10.42 -10.91 2.20
N VAL A 71 -9.17 -10.79 1.75
CA VAL A 71 -8.78 -9.85 0.70
C VAL A 71 -9.09 -10.40 -0.69
N ARG A 72 -9.63 -9.55 -1.55
CA ARG A 72 -9.79 -9.81 -3.00
C ARG A 72 -9.11 -8.75 -3.86
N ALA A 73 -8.83 -7.59 -3.26
CA ALA A 73 -8.18 -6.47 -3.91
C ALA A 73 -6.70 -6.78 -4.19
N PRO A 74 -6.17 -6.50 -5.38
CA PRO A 74 -4.75 -6.65 -5.69
C PRO A 74 -3.92 -5.57 -4.99
N LEU A 75 -2.66 -5.91 -4.73
CA LEU A 75 -1.67 -5.04 -4.11
C LEU A 75 -0.44 -4.87 -5.02
N LEU A 76 0.08 -3.65 -5.09
CA LEU A 76 1.38 -3.32 -5.68
C LEU A 76 2.25 -2.62 -4.64
N GLY A 77 3.26 -3.28 -4.12
CA GLY A 77 4.16 -2.75 -3.09
C GLY A 77 5.48 -2.21 -3.65
N HIS A 78 5.89 -1.06 -3.13
CA HIS A 78 7.16 -0.41 -3.45
C HIS A 78 8.01 -0.25 -2.20
N PHE A 79 9.17 -0.93 -2.16
CA PHE A 79 10.06 -0.96 -1.01
C PHE A 79 11.50 -0.64 -1.43
N ALA A 80 12.33 -0.21 -0.48
CA ALA A 80 13.74 0.02 -0.75
C ALA A 80 14.58 -1.21 -0.40
N GLU A 81 15.69 -1.43 -1.13
CA GLU A 81 16.61 -2.54 -0.89
C GLU A 81 17.37 -2.39 0.43
N THR A 82 17.62 -1.14 0.85
CA THR A 82 18.44 -0.81 2.03
C THR A 82 17.64 -0.10 3.12
N ASP A 83 16.38 -0.48 3.32
CA ASP A 83 15.51 0.11 4.34
C ASP A 83 15.69 -0.57 5.69
N ALA A 84 16.30 0.13 6.66
CA ALA A 84 16.48 -0.39 8.01
C ALA A 84 15.19 -0.43 8.84
N HIS A 85 14.17 0.36 8.47
CA HIS A 85 12.87 0.38 9.16
C HIS A 85 11.93 -0.72 8.66
N VAL A 86 12.06 -1.06 7.36
CA VAL A 86 11.22 -2.05 6.68
C VAL A 86 12.13 -3.03 5.92
N PRO A 87 12.83 -3.94 6.62
CA PRO A 87 13.76 -4.88 6.02
C PRO A 87 13.11 -5.76 4.94
N ALA A 88 13.84 -6.04 3.87
CA ALA A 88 13.35 -6.78 2.70
C ALA A 88 12.79 -8.17 3.07
N GLU A 89 13.43 -8.88 4.01
CA GLU A 89 12.95 -10.18 4.47
C GLU A 89 11.57 -10.13 5.13
N LYS A 90 11.27 -9.05 5.86
CA LYS A 90 9.93 -8.85 6.45
C LYS A 90 8.89 -8.56 5.38
N VAL A 91 9.26 -7.77 4.37
CA VAL A 91 8.38 -7.51 3.23
C VAL A 91 8.06 -8.81 2.48
N GLN A 92 9.08 -9.61 2.17
CA GLN A 92 8.93 -10.88 1.48
C GLN A 92 8.01 -11.83 2.26
N ALA A 93 8.16 -11.94 3.57
CA ALA A 93 7.30 -12.76 4.41
C ALA A 93 5.83 -12.33 4.33
N VAL A 94 5.55 -11.02 4.34
CA VAL A 94 4.18 -10.49 4.19
C VAL A 94 3.63 -10.75 2.79
N VAL A 95 4.44 -10.59 1.76
CA VAL A 95 4.04 -10.88 0.37
C VAL A 95 3.72 -12.36 0.18
N GLU A 96 4.53 -13.25 0.74
CA GLU A 96 4.30 -14.71 0.70
C GLU A 96 3.02 -15.10 1.46
N GLN A 97 2.78 -14.50 2.63
CA GLN A 97 1.53 -14.70 3.38
C GLN A 97 0.30 -14.29 2.55
N ALA A 98 0.36 -13.15 1.87
CA ALA A 98 -0.71 -12.68 1.01
C ALA A 98 -0.95 -13.64 -0.17
N ARG A 99 0.12 -14.05 -0.86
CA ARG A 99 0.05 -14.98 -1.99
C ARG A 99 -0.47 -16.36 -1.58
N ALA A 100 -0.06 -16.86 -0.43
CA ALA A 100 -0.57 -18.12 0.12
C ALA A 100 -2.07 -18.06 0.41
N ALA A 101 -2.61 -16.88 0.71
CA ALA A 101 -4.04 -16.63 0.86
C ALA A 101 -4.77 -16.36 -0.47
N GLY A 102 -4.07 -16.45 -1.61
CA GLY A 102 -4.63 -16.22 -2.95
C GLY A 102 -4.73 -14.75 -3.35
N VAL A 103 -4.08 -13.84 -2.63
CA VAL A 103 -4.06 -12.41 -2.94
C VAL A 103 -2.96 -12.10 -3.94
N SER A 104 -3.29 -11.38 -5.01
CA SER A 104 -2.31 -10.85 -5.95
C SER A 104 -1.52 -9.74 -5.28
N PHE A 105 -0.26 -9.99 -4.97
CA PHE A 105 0.64 -9.00 -4.41
C PHE A 105 1.91 -8.90 -5.26
N GLU A 106 1.92 -7.93 -6.16
CA GLU A 106 3.09 -7.51 -6.94
C GLU A 106 3.98 -6.66 -6.05
N CYS A 107 5.29 -6.95 -6.00
CA CYS A 107 6.22 -6.29 -5.09
C CYS A 107 7.53 -5.98 -5.79
N HIS A 108 8.01 -4.75 -5.65
CA HIS A 108 9.27 -4.28 -6.22
C HIS A 108 10.17 -3.67 -5.15
N PHE A 109 11.45 -3.94 -5.27
CA PHE A 109 12.51 -3.34 -4.47
C PHE A 109 13.32 -2.38 -5.33
N TYR A 110 13.73 -1.26 -4.76
CA TYR A 110 14.37 -0.16 -5.43
C TYR A 110 15.64 0.28 -4.72
N GLN A 111 16.57 0.85 -5.48
CA GLN A 111 17.70 1.59 -4.91
C GLN A 111 17.19 2.82 -4.15
N GLY A 112 17.92 3.16 -3.07
CA GLY A 112 17.54 4.22 -2.14
C GLY A 112 17.24 3.67 -0.75
N GLY A 113 16.99 4.58 0.18
CA GLY A 113 16.63 4.26 1.57
C GLY A 113 15.14 4.37 1.85
N HIS A 114 14.80 4.32 3.13
CA HIS A 114 13.44 4.60 3.59
C HIS A 114 12.98 5.98 3.11
N GLY A 115 11.89 6.03 2.39
CA GLY A 115 11.39 7.30 1.84
C GLY A 115 12.01 7.73 0.51
N PHE A 116 12.47 6.80 -0.34
CA PHE A 116 13.11 7.09 -1.61
C PHE A 116 12.27 7.96 -2.58
N MET A 117 10.99 8.13 -2.32
CA MET A 117 10.10 9.06 -3.05
C MET A 117 10.18 10.51 -2.56
N ARG A 118 10.85 10.78 -1.42
CA ARG A 118 10.87 12.10 -0.77
C ARG A 118 11.93 13.02 -1.38
N LYS A 119 11.58 13.74 -2.41
CA LYS A 119 12.48 14.67 -3.10
C LYS A 119 13.21 15.68 -2.17
N PRO A 120 12.60 16.23 -1.10
CA PRO A 120 13.30 17.13 -0.18
C PRO A 120 14.34 16.45 0.72
N ASP A 121 14.42 15.12 0.76
CA ASP A 121 15.35 14.35 1.55
C ASP A 121 16.44 13.73 0.66
N PRO A 122 17.59 14.40 0.46
CA PRO A 122 18.62 13.95 -0.47
C PRO A 122 19.34 12.66 -0.01
N GLN A 123 19.20 12.28 1.26
CA GLN A 123 19.81 11.04 1.78
C GLN A 123 19.00 9.79 1.41
N SER A 124 17.69 9.93 1.32
CA SER A 124 16.78 8.82 1.01
C SER A 124 16.29 8.84 -0.43
N TYR A 125 16.17 10.03 -1.02
CA TYR A 125 15.61 10.20 -2.37
C TYR A 125 16.49 9.58 -3.45
N HIS A 126 15.87 8.77 -4.31
CA HIS A 126 16.49 8.24 -5.51
C HIS A 126 15.59 8.50 -6.71
N ALA A 127 16.00 9.44 -7.56
CA ALA A 127 15.15 9.98 -8.63
C ALA A 127 14.63 8.93 -9.61
N GLU A 128 15.51 8.03 -10.08
CA GLU A 128 15.14 6.99 -11.03
C GLU A 128 14.18 5.97 -10.40
N SER A 129 14.45 5.55 -9.16
CA SER A 129 13.55 4.66 -8.41
C SER A 129 12.20 5.28 -8.17
N ALA A 130 12.17 6.57 -7.79
CA ALA A 130 10.95 7.32 -7.56
C ALA A 130 10.08 7.41 -8.84
N GLN A 131 10.70 7.73 -9.97
CA GLN A 131 10.00 7.80 -11.26
C GLN A 131 9.46 6.43 -11.67
N LEU A 132 10.30 5.39 -11.60
CA LEU A 132 9.90 4.03 -11.98
C LEU A 132 8.77 3.48 -11.08
N ALA A 133 8.84 3.72 -9.77
CA ALA A 133 7.79 3.31 -8.84
C ALA A 133 6.46 4.04 -9.14
N TRP A 134 6.54 5.33 -9.47
CA TRP A 134 5.35 6.11 -9.84
C TRP A 134 4.73 5.63 -11.15
N ASP A 135 5.52 5.38 -12.18
CA ASP A 135 5.05 4.86 -13.48
C ASP A 135 4.37 3.49 -13.32
N ARG A 136 4.96 2.60 -12.52
CA ARG A 136 4.35 1.30 -12.17
C ARG A 136 3.03 1.47 -11.43
N THR A 137 2.97 2.42 -10.49
CA THR A 137 1.73 2.74 -9.76
C THR A 137 0.61 3.16 -10.70
N ILE A 138 0.89 4.10 -11.60
CA ILE A 138 -0.10 4.58 -12.58
C ILE A 138 -0.55 3.45 -13.52
N ALA A 139 0.40 2.65 -14.02
CA ALA A 139 0.07 1.50 -14.88
C ALA A 139 -0.78 0.46 -14.15
N PHE A 140 -0.45 0.16 -12.89
CA PHE A 140 -1.21 -0.77 -12.04
C PHE A 140 -2.64 -0.26 -11.78
N LEU A 141 -2.80 0.99 -11.38
CA LEU A 141 -4.12 1.57 -11.11
C LEU A 141 -4.97 1.61 -12.37
N LYS A 142 -4.39 1.95 -13.54
CA LYS A 142 -5.10 1.90 -14.83
C LYS A 142 -5.53 0.49 -15.21
N ARG A 143 -4.69 -0.52 -14.98
CA ARG A 143 -4.99 -1.94 -15.29
C ARG A 143 -6.15 -2.48 -14.44
N HIS A 144 -6.30 -1.97 -13.23
CA HIS A 144 -7.33 -2.37 -12.29
C HIS A 144 -8.49 -1.37 -12.16
N ALA A 145 -8.47 -0.25 -12.89
CA ALA A 145 -9.62 0.63 -13.00
C ALA A 145 -10.66 0.00 -13.94
N ALA A 146 -11.94 0.08 -13.59
CA ALA A 146 -13.00 -0.20 -14.56
C ALA A 146 -12.93 0.82 -15.70
N VAL A 147 -12.90 0.32 -16.90
CA VAL A 147 -13.02 1.11 -18.12
C VAL A 147 -14.48 1.36 -18.42
#